data_86e83fdf00c71933fa428d07d95578be
#
_entry.id   86e83fdf00c71933fa428d07d95578be
#
_cell.length_a   1.000
_cell.length_b   1.000
_cell.length_c   1.000
_cell.angle_alpha   90.00
_cell.angle_beta   90.00
_cell.angle_gamma   90.00
#
_symmetry.space_group_name_H-M   'P 1'
#
loop_
_entity.id
_entity.type
_entity.pdbx_description
1 polymer ?
#
loop_
_entity_poly.entity_id
_entity_poly.type
_entity_poly.pdbx_seq_one_letter_code
_entity_poly.pdbx_strand_id
1 'polypeptide(L)'
;MFKGNVNKNNPEAYKSNGLKVHMTNICSEITLHTDESHSFVCCLSSLNLSRYDEWKDTDLIYHATWFLDGVMEEFIQRAKGLRGFENAIRSAVKGRPLGLGVLGWHTYLQDRGIPFEGLSAQYETRKIFSQIKIESERASRDLADLYGEPLWCVGTGMRNTHLRAIAPTVSNSKLAGNVSPGIEPWAANVFTEQSAKGTFIRRNPSLENVLEDNGINTEKVWQQILADGGSVQNIEELNDVLMGDWDEPVKNVFKTFKEINQLELVRQAGIRQQYIDQSVSLNLAFPSEATPKWINKIHMEAWKQG
;
A
#
# COMPACT_ATOMS: atom_id res chain seq x y z
N MET A 1 -12.73 -7.08 6.24
CA MET A 1 -11.99 -6.99 7.53
C MET A 1 -12.32 -8.19 8.39
N PHE A 2 -11.32 -8.82 8.95
CA PHE A 2 -11.49 -9.87 9.97
C PHE A 2 -11.39 -9.23 11.36
N LYS A 3 -12.50 -8.74 11.87
CA LYS A 3 -12.60 -7.93 13.09
C LYS A 3 -11.93 -8.58 14.32
N GLY A 4 -11.99 -9.91 14.44
CA GLY A 4 -11.33 -10.65 15.51
C GLY A 4 -9.80 -10.54 15.44
N ASN A 5 -9.23 -10.70 14.23
CA ASN A 5 -7.79 -10.59 14.00
C ASN A 5 -7.28 -9.16 14.26
N VAL A 6 -8.00 -8.15 13.75
CA VAL A 6 -7.66 -6.74 13.98
C VAL A 6 -7.58 -6.44 15.47
N ASN A 7 -8.63 -6.75 16.23
CA ASN A 7 -8.66 -6.43 17.66
C ASN A 7 -7.68 -7.25 18.50
N LYS A 8 -7.34 -8.48 18.08
CA LYS A 8 -6.30 -9.29 18.70
C LYS A 8 -4.91 -8.67 18.54
N ASN A 9 -4.67 -8.05 17.39
CA ASN A 9 -3.36 -7.51 17.01
C ASN A 9 -3.24 -5.98 17.17
N ASN A 10 -4.21 -5.33 17.82
CA ASN A 10 -4.15 -3.90 18.13
C ASN A 10 -2.82 -3.53 18.80
N PRO A 11 -2.29 -2.33 18.57
CA PRO A 11 -1.14 -1.79 19.30
C PRO A 11 -1.38 -1.73 20.81
N GLU A 12 -0.29 -1.69 21.58
CA GLU A 12 -0.35 -1.65 23.05
C GLU A 12 -1.17 -0.45 23.55
N ALA A 13 -1.05 0.69 22.91
CA ALA A 13 -1.85 1.89 23.20
C ALA A 13 -3.38 1.61 23.20
N TYR A 14 -3.86 0.74 22.31
CA TYR A 14 -5.27 0.36 22.27
C TYR A 14 -5.61 -0.71 23.30
N LYS A 15 -4.73 -1.69 23.50
CA LYS A 15 -4.94 -2.79 24.48
C LYS A 15 -5.03 -2.26 25.89
N SER A 16 -4.08 -1.41 26.28
CA SER A 16 -4.01 -0.82 27.63
C SER A 16 -5.18 0.11 27.95
N ASN A 17 -5.77 0.73 26.94
CA ASN A 17 -6.95 1.59 27.11
C ASN A 17 -8.29 0.90 26.79
N GLY A 18 -8.30 -0.41 26.51
CA GLY A 18 -9.52 -1.17 26.21
C GLY A 18 -10.24 -0.73 24.91
N LEU A 19 -9.51 -0.05 24.00
CA LEU A 19 -10.07 0.46 22.76
C LEU A 19 -10.28 -0.67 21.74
N LYS A 20 -11.38 -0.60 20.98
CA LYS A 20 -11.75 -1.62 20.00
C LYS A 20 -12.06 -1.01 18.65
N VAL A 21 -11.65 -1.71 17.61
CA VAL A 21 -12.00 -1.42 16.23
C VAL A 21 -13.36 -2.06 15.92
N HIS A 22 -14.33 -1.26 15.53
CA HIS A 22 -15.68 -1.71 15.20
C HIS A 22 -15.95 -1.73 13.70
N MET A 23 -15.29 -0.85 12.94
CA MET A 23 -15.44 -0.65 11.50
C MET A 23 -14.13 -0.17 10.88
N THR A 24 -14.08 -0.15 9.56
CA THR A 24 -13.00 0.45 8.76
C THR A 24 -13.55 1.59 7.92
N ASN A 25 -12.68 2.38 7.29
CA ASN A 25 -13.06 3.21 6.16
C ASN A 25 -13.44 2.34 4.94
N ILE A 26 -13.93 2.97 3.85
CA ILE A 26 -14.40 2.25 2.65
C ILE A 26 -13.28 1.44 1.98
N CYS A 27 -12.04 1.93 2.02
CA CYS A 27 -10.87 1.26 1.42
C CYS A 27 -10.22 0.23 2.35
N SER A 28 -10.70 0.09 3.59
CA SER A 28 -10.34 -0.93 4.59
C SER A 28 -8.94 -0.82 5.21
N GLU A 29 -8.13 0.19 4.87
CA GLU A 29 -6.81 0.39 5.47
C GLU A 29 -6.83 1.02 6.87
N ILE A 30 -7.90 1.75 7.22
CA ILE A 30 -8.01 2.44 8.51
C ILE A 30 -8.75 1.56 9.51
N THR A 31 -8.05 1.15 10.55
CA THR A 31 -8.58 0.30 11.64
C THR A 31 -8.40 1.01 12.98
N LEU A 32 -9.22 2.03 13.20
CA LEU A 32 -9.18 2.86 14.39
C LEU A 32 -10.45 2.72 15.23
N HIS A 33 -10.34 3.08 16.51
CA HIS A 33 -11.45 3.02 17.47
C HIS A 33 -12.56 4.02 17.15
N THR A 34 -13.78 3.57 17.26
CA THR A 34 -15.00 4.41 17.20
C THR A 34 -16.00 3.98 18.27
N ASP A 35 -16.68 4.96 18.86
CA ASP A 35 -17.83 4.78 19.76
C ASP A 35 -18.77 5.99 19.65
N GLU A 36 -19.71 6.14 20.56
CA GLU A 36 -20.67 7.26 20.58
C GLU A 36 -20.00 8.63 20.72
N SER A 37 -18.82 8.69 21.32
CA SER A 37 -18.07 9.92 21.59
C SER A 37 -16.80 10.11 20.77
N HIS A 38 -16.37 9.09 20.02
CA HIS A 38 -15.15 9.10 19.22
C HIS A 38 -15.43 8.65 17.80
N SER A 39 -14.97 9.45 16.83
CA SER A 39 -14.83 9.03 15.45
C SER A 39 -13.35 9.19 15.03
N PHE A 40 -12.88 8.28 14.20
CA PHE A 40 -11.48 8.31 13.81
C PHE A 40 -11.18 9.38 12.77
N VAL A 41 -9.97 9.90 12.83
CA VAL A 41 -9.29 10.64 11.78
C VAL A 41 -7.88 10.06 11.63
N CYS A 42 -7.40 9.93 10.42
CA CYS A 42 -6.06 9.46 10.13
C CYS A 42 -5.42 10.33 9.06
N CYS A 43 -4.21 10.81 9.33
CA CYS A 43 -3.41 11.55 8.34
C CYS A 43 -2.60 10.53 7.53
N LEU A 44 -2.83 10.49 6.20
CA LEU A 44 -2.25 9.52 5.29
C LEU A 44 -1.18 10.15 4.40
N SER A 45 -0.10 9.41 4.17
CA SER A 45 0.86 9.65 3.11
C SER A 45 1.42 8.34 2.58
N SER A 46 2.02 8.38 1.39
CA SER A 46 2.58 7.17 0.76
C SER A 46 3.94 7.45 0.14
N LEU A 47 4.94 6.64 0.52
CA LEU A 47 6.28 6.67 -0.04
C LEU A 47 6.26 6.01 -1.43
N ASN A 48 6.90 6.65 -2.41
CA ASN A 48 7.00 6.10 -3.76
C ASN A 48 8.13 5.07 -3.84
N LEU A 49 7.79 3.79 -3.97
CA LEU A 49 8.75 2.70 -4.03
C LEU A 49 9.53 2.66 -5.36
N SER A 50 9.03 3.23 -6.45
CA SER A 50 9.81 3.33 -7.68
C SER A 50 11.07 4.21 -7.49
N ARG A 51 11.09 5.02 -6.42
CA ARG A 51 12.20 5.87 -6.00
C ARG A 51 12.92 5.33 -4.75
N TYR A 52 12.76 4.05 -4.43
CA TYR A 52 13.30 3.45 -3.20
C TYR A 52 14.80 3.69 -3.04
N ASP A 53 15.58 3.53 -4.09
CA ASP A 53 17.05 3.71 -4.05
C ASP A 53 17.48 5.15 -3.77
N GLU A 54 16.62 6.14 -4.05
CA GLU A 54 16.90 7.54 -3.76
C GLU A 54 16.70 7.89 -2.29
N TRP A 55 15.85 7.15 -1.57
CA TRP A 55 15.50 7.52 -0.21
C TRP A 55 15.79 6.45 0.86
N LYS A 56 16.09 5.21 0.50
CA LYS A 56 16.31 4.09 1.45
C LYS A 56 17.38 4.37 2.50
N ASP A 57 18.43 5.13 2.13
CA ASP A 57 19.57 5.45 2.99
C ASP A 57 19.49 6.90 3.53
N THR A 58 18.29 7.49 3.56
CA THR A 58 18.01 8.83 4.06
C THR A 58 17.01 8.80 5.23
N ASP A 59 16.84 9.92 5.91
CA ASP A 59 15.83 10.10 6.97
C ASP A 59 14.40 10.39 6.43
N LEU A 60 14.09 10.05 5.17
CA LEU A 60 12.78 10.39 4.58
C LEU A 60 11.61 9.81 5.37
N ILE A 61 11.68 8.54 5.80
CA ILE A 61 10.61 7.88 6.57
C ILE A 61 10.39 8.59 7.91
N TYR A 62 11.49 8.93 8.57
CA TYR A 62 11.49 9.67 9.83
C TYR A 62 10.82 11.04 9.67
N HIS A 63 11.25 11.84 8.69
CA HIS A 63 10.68 13.17 8.43
C HIS A 63 9.23 13.11 7.93
N ALA A 64 8.86 12.10 7.14
CA ALA A 64 7.47 11.90 6.71
C ALA A 64 6.55 11.61 7.91
N THR A 65 7.03 10.88 8.90
CA THR A 65 6.28 10.61 10.15
C THR A 65 6.11 11.90 10.95
N TRP A 66 7.16 12.70 11.10
CA TRP A 66 7.09 14.04 11.73
C TRP A 66 6.11 14.97 11.01
N PHE A 67 6.19 14.99 9.68
CA PHE A 67 5.28 15.79 8.85
C PHE A 67 3.82 15.38 9.08
N LEU A 68 3.51 14.08 9.12
CA LEU A 68 2.15 13.61 9.36
C LEU A 68 1.65 13.95 10.77
N ASP A 69 2.50 13.91 11.80
CA ASP A 69 2.12 14.39 13.13
C ASP A 69 1.85 15.91 13.14
N GLY A 70 2.61 16.68 12.36
CA GLY A 70 2.34 18.11 12.14
C GLY A 70 1.00 18.34 11.42
N VAL A 71 0.65 17.52 10.43
CA VAL A 71 -0.67 17.55 9.75
C VAL A 71 -1.80 17.22 10.74
N MET A 72 -1.58 16.26 11.63
CA MET A 72 -2.53 15.94 12.69
C MET A 72 -2.74 17.13 13.64
N GLU A 73 -1.66 17.81 14.03
CA GLU A 73 -1.75 19.02 14.84
C GLU A 73 -2.53 20.12 14.13
N GLU A 74 -2.24 20.38 12.86
CA GLU A 74 -2.94 21.38 12.06
C GLU A 74 -4.45 21.06 11.96
N PHE A 75 -4.81 19.77 11.78
CA PHE A 75 -6.21 19.34 11.84
C PHE A 75 -6.85 19.67 13.19
N ILE A 76 -6.20 19.33 14.29
CA ILE A 76 -6.71 19.60 15.65
C ILE A 76 -6.96 21.10 15.85
N GLN A 77 -6.02 21.95 15.46
CA GLN A 77 -6.14 23.40 15.63
C GLN A 77 -7.24 24.00 14.74
N ARG A 78 -7.30 23.60 13.46
CA ARG A 78 -8.29 24.15 12.52
C ARG A 78 -9.71 23.65 12.76
N ALA A 79 -9.86 22.42 13.22
CA ALA A 79 -11.17 21.83 13.49
C ALA A 79 -11.76 22.28 14.84
N LYS A 80 -10.94 22.84 15.73
CA LYS A 80 -11.36 23.29 17.05
C LYS A 80 -12.47 24.34 16.96
N GLY A 81 -13.61 24.03 17.61
CA GLY A 81 -14.79 24.89 17.60
C GLY A 81 -15.69 24.74 16.37
N LEU A 82 -15.34 23.91 15.40
CA LEU A 82 -16.22 23.60 14.28
C LEU A 82 -17.26 22.55 14.70
N ARG A 83 -18.52 22.86 14.46
CA ARG A 83 -19.65 21.97 14.77
C ARG A 83 -19.57 20.68 13.96
N GLY A 84 -19.69 19.53 14.63
CA GLY A 84 -19.69 18.20 14.01
C GLY A 84 -18.29 17.52 13.98
N PHE A 85 -17.24 18.22 14.43
CA PHE A 85 -15.88 17.67 14.50
C PHE A 85 -15.48 17.21 15.91
N GLU A 86 -16.34 17.35 16.89
CA GLU A 86 -16.04 17.14 18.31
C GLU A 86 -15.51 15.71 18.58
N ASN A 87 -16.12 14.69 17.98
CA ASN A 87 -15.72 13.30 18.14
C ASN A 87 -14.38 13.01 17.46
N ALA A 88 -14.14 13.59 16.27
CA ALA A 88 -12.89 13.45 15.52
C ALA A 88 -11.73 14.12 16.27
N ILE A 89 -11.96 15.35 16.78
CA ILE A 89 -10.96 16.09 17.57
C ILE A 89 -10.60 15.32 18.85
N ARG A 90 -11.58 14.74 19.55
CA ARG A 90 -11.32 13.93 20.76
C ARG A 90 -10.39 12.75 20.45
N SER A 91 -10.65 12.03 19.37
CA SER A 91 -9.80 10.92 18.94
C SER A 91 -8.41 11.40 18.50
N ALA A 92 -8.35 12.48 17.73
CA ALA A 92 -7.11 13.09 17.28
C ALA A 92 -6.21 13.52 18.43
N VAL A 93 -6.76 14.23 19.41
CA VAL A 93 -6.00 14.71 20.59
C VAL A 93 -5.53 13.56 21.47
N LYS A 94 -6.37 12.51 21.66
CA LYS A 94 -6.05 11.41 22.56
C LYS A 94 -5.09 10.38 21.97
N GLY A 95 -5.08 10.22 20.64
CA GLY A 95 -4.37 9.10 20.00
C GLY A 95 -3.42 9.49 18.89
N ARG A 96 -3.61 10.61 18.20
CA ARG A 96 -2.79 11.10 17.08
C ARG A 96 -2.43 10.02 16.06
N PRO A 97 -3.39 9.21 15.55
CA PRO A 97 -3.07 8.13 14.64
C PRO A 97 -2.61 8.64 13.28
N LEU A 98 -1.57 8.00 12.74
CA LEU A 98 -1.01 8.27 11.42
C LEU A 98 -1.15 7.06 10.53
N GLY A 99 -1.02 7.25 9.21
CA GLY A 99 -1.07 6.19 8.22
C GLY A 99 -0.03 6.40 7.13
N LEU A 100 1.25 6.19 7.45
CA LEU A 100 2.31 6.17 6.45
C LEU A 100 2.28 4.83 5.70
N GLY A 101 2.10 4.90 4.39
CA GLY A 101 2.05 3.75 3.49
C GLY A 101 3.03 3.86 2.33
N VAL A 102 2.76 3.10 1.28
CA VAL A 102 3.55 3.07 0.06
C VAL A 102 2.67 3.09 -1.19
N LEU A 103 3.26 3.47 -2.32
CA LEU A 103 2.72 3.28 -3.66
C LEU A 103 3.84 2.79 -4.60
N GLY A 104 3.48 2.26 -5.76
CA GLY A 104 4.45 1.82 -6.76
C GLY A 104 5.10 0.46 -6.47
N TRP A 105 4.46 -0.41 -5.68
CA TRP A 105 5.04 -1.72 -5.33
C TRP A 105 5.32 -2.60 -6.55
N HIS A 106 4.36 -2.76 -7.46
CA HIS A 106 4.57 -3.59 -8.65
C HIS A 106 5.58 -2.97 -9.61
N THR A 107 5.55 -1.64 -9.78
CA THR A 107 6.57 -0.90 -10.54
C THR A 107 7.97 -1.15 -9.96
N TYR A 108 8.13 -1.06 -8.63
CA TYR A 108 9.39 -1.36 -7.94
C TYR A 108 9.93 -2.76 -8.27
N LEU A 109 9.06 -3.76 -8.28
CA LEU A 109 9.43 -5.14 -8.64
C LEU A 109 9.80 -5.26 -10.12
N GLN A 110 8.99 -4.67 -11.00
CA GLN A 110 9.21 -4.70 -12.45
C GLN A 110 10.53 -4.05 -12.85
N ASP A 111 10.86 -2.89 -12.28
CA ASP A 111 12.12 -2.19 -12.54
C ASP A 111 13.38 -3.01 -12.13
N ARG A 112 13.18 -4.06 -11.31
CA ARG A 112 14.24 -4.97 -10.84
C ARG A 112 14.18 -6.37 -11.45
N GLY A 113 13.31 -6.59 -12.41
CA GLY A 113 13.11 -7.91 -13.00
C GLY A 113 12.60 -8.95 -12.00
N ILE A 114 11.88 -8.53 -10.96
CA ILE A 114 11.33 -9.42 -9.93
C ILE A 114 9.87 -9.71 -10.23
N PRO A 115 9.48 -10.98 -10.49
CA PRO A 115 8.08 -11.35 -10.59
C PRO A 115 7.32 -11.01 -9.32
N PHE A 116 6.05 -10.63 -9.47
CA PHE A 116 5.19 -10.38 -8.29
C PHE A 116 5.05 -11.63 -7.43
N GLU A 117 5.06 -12.80 -8.04
CA GLU A 117 4.96 -14.10 -7.40
C GLU A 117 6.35 -14.62 -6.98
N GLY A 118 6.44 -15.21 -5.78
CA GLY A 118 7.65 -15.90 -5.36
C GLY A 118 8.41 -15.29 -4.19
N LEU A 119 9.54 -15.92 -3.86
CA LEU A 119 10.29 -15.61 -2.65
C LEU A 119 11.02 -14.27 -2.70
N SER A 120 11.47 -13.84 -3.89
CA SER A 120 12.18 -12.56 -4.07
C SER A 120 11.28 -11.38 -3.71
N ALA A 121 10.03 -11.36 -4.20
CA ALA A 121 9.06 -10.33 -3.85
C ALA A 121 8.70 -10.35 -2.34
N GLN A 122 8.61 -11.53 -1.74
CA GLN A 122 8.39 -11.69 -0.31
C GLN A 122 9.58 -11.19 0.52
N TYR A 123 10.81 -11.42 0.07
CA TYR A 123 12.03 -10.90 0.69
C TYR A 123 12.06 -9.36 0.66
N GLU A 124 11.84 -8.76 -0.50
CA GLU A 124 11.77 -7.31 -0.65
C GLU A 124 10.63 -6.69 0.20
N THR A 125 9.49 -7.39 0.31
CA THR A 125 8.42 -6.99 1.22
C THR A 125 8.93 -6.88 2.67
N ARG A 126 9.61 -7.90 3.19
CA ARG A 126 10.13 -7.87 4.57
C ARG A 126 11.15 -6.76 4.77
N LYS A 127 12.10 -6.64 3.85
CA LYS A 127 13.18 -5.66 3.89
C LYS A 127 12.63 -4.22 3.99
N ILE A 128 11.76 -3.84 3.05
CA ILE A 128 11.23 -2.47 2.97
C ILE A 128 10.31 -2.16 4.15
N PHE A 129 9.37 -3.04 4.45
CA PHE A 129 8.39 -2.76 5.51
C PHE A 129 8.97 -2.85 6.91
N SER A 130 10.03 -3.64 7.13
CA SER A 130 10.78 -3.58 8.39
C SER A 130 11.50 -2.24 8.59
N GLN A 131 12.10 -1.69 7.54
CA GLN A 131 12.72 -0.37 7.57
C GLN A 131 11.68 0.72 7.88
N ILE A 132 10.54 0.72 7.18
CA ILE A 132 9.46 1.69 7.42
C ILE A 132 8.98 1.62 8.87
N LYS A 133 8.84 0.40 9.42
CA LYS A 133 8.46 0.21 10.82
C LYS A 133 9.47 0.83 11.77
N ILE A 134 10.74 0.46 11.65
CA ILE A 134 11.82 0.91 12.55
C ILE A 134 11.91 2.44 12.55
N GLU A 135 11.96 3.06 11.40
CA GLU A 135 12.15 4.50 11.28
C GLU A 135 10.93 5.32 11.69
N SER A 136 9.71 4.85 11.39
CA SER A 136 8.49 5.53 11.83
C SER A 136 8.29 5.42 13.36
N GLU A 137 8.67 4.29 13.97
CA GLU A 137 8.65 4.13 15.43
C GLU A 137 9.71 4.99 16.12
N ARG A 138 10.92 5.11 15.55
CA ARG A 138 11.95 6.05 16.02
C ARG A 138 11.41 7.48 16.04
N ALA A 139 10.83 7.91 14.94
CA ALA A 139 10.24 9.25 14.82
C ALA A 139 9.15 9.52 15.86
N SER A 140 8.27 8.55 16.11
CA SER A 140 7.20 8.70 17.09
C SER A 140 7.71 8.74 18.54
N ARG A 141 8.81 8.04 18.84
CA ARG A 141 9.47 8.14 20.17
C ARG A 141 10.08 9.53 20.37
N ASP A 142 10.85 10.02 19.40
CA ASP A 142 11.47 11.33 19.49
C ASP A 142 10.40 12.45 19.59
N LEU A 143 9.26 12.29 18.91
CA LEU A 143 8.10 13.17 19.05
C LEU A 143 7.46 13.09 20.44
N ALA A 144 7.43 11.89 21.06
CA ALA A 144 6.93 11.72 22.43
C ALA A 144 7.87 12.37 23.45
N ASP A 145 9.17 12.25 23.27
CA ASP A 145 10.18 12.89 24.12
C ASP A 145 10.09 14.42 24.07
N LEU A 146 9.81 14.96 22.88
CA LEU A 146 9.74 16.41 22.67
C LEU A 146 8.39 17.03 23.09
N TYR A 147 7.28 16.38 22.77
CA TYR A 147 5.91 16.92 22.91
C TYR A 147 5.03 16.15 23.90
N GLY A 148 5.56 15.09 24.52
CA GLY A 148 4.83 14.22 25.45
C GLY A 148 3.96 13.18 24.77
N GLU A 149 3.54 12.20 25.54
CA GLU A 149 2.61 11.14 25.11
C GLU A 149 1.16 11.63 25.20
N PRO A 150 0.34 11.47 24.14
CA PRO A 150 -1.09 11.68 24.25
C PRO A 150 -1.76 10.67 25.18
N LEU A 151 -2.98 10.96 25.63
CA LEU A 151 -3.68 10.17 26.65
C LEU A 151 -3.70 8.66 26.37
N TRP A 152 -3.94 8.25 25.13
CA TRP A 152 -4.01 6.82 24.77
C TRP A 152 -2.61 6.19 24.59
N CYS A 153 -1.56 6.99 24.55
CA CYS A 153 -0.19 6.51 24.41
C CYS A 153 0.58 6.52 25.74
N VAL A 154 -0.02 6.97 26.85
CA VAL A 154 0.68 7.08 28.15
C VAL A 154 1.31 5.75 28.56
N GLY A 155 2.62 5.76 28.80
CA GLY A 155 3.43 4.60 29.19
C GLY A 155 3.90 3.73 28.03
N THR A 156 3.64 4.12 26.76
CA THR A 156 4.12 3.36 25.59
C THR A 156 5.44 3.89 25.01
N GLY A 157 5.88 5.08 25.39
CA GLY A 157 7.00 5.77 24.79
C GLY A 157 6.71 6.31 23.37
N MET A 158 5.45 6.40 22.96
CA MET A 158 5.04 6.78 21.61
C MET A 158 4.18 8.04 21.60
N ARG A 159 4.33 8.86 20.56
CA ARG A 159 3.45 10.01 20.30
C ARG A 159 2.15 9.60 19.61
N ASN A 160 2.14 8.47 18.89
CA ASN A 160 1.07 8.08 17.98
C ASN A 160 0.60 6.66 18.32
N THR A 161 -0.71 6.45 18.40
CA THR A 161 -1.28 5.10 18.63
C THR A 161 -1.02 4.16 17.46
N HIS A 162 -1.00 4.72 16.24
CA HIS A 162 -0.74 4.01 15.00
C HIS A 162 0.12 4.89 14.09
N LEU A 163 0.92 4.27 13.25
CA LEU A 163 1.88 4.95 12.37
C LEU A 163 1.72 4.58 10.90
N ARG A 164 1.23 3.37 10.60
CA ARG A 164 1.29 2.80 9.26
C ARG A 164 -0.04 2.23 8.79
N ALA A 165 -0.41 2.59 7.56
CA ALA A 165 -1.58 2.06 6.84
C ALA A 165 -1.29 2.06 5.33
N ILE A 166 -1.79 1.07 4.60
CA ILE A 166 -1.58 0.99 3.16
C ILE A 166 -2.85 1.39 2.42
N ALA A 167 -2.87 2.61 1.93
CA ALA A 167 -3.95 3.16 1.12
C ALA A 167 -3.87 2.68 -0.35
N PRO A 168 -4.98 2.64 -1.09
CA PRO A 168 -4.99 2.16 -2.49
C PRO A 168 -4.27 3.12 -3.47
N THR A 169 -4.18 4.40 -3.20
CA THR A 169 -3.45 5.46 -3.94
C THR A 169 -3.71 5.53 -5.46
N VAL A 170 -4.86 5.08 -5.95
CA VAL A 170 -5.18 4.97 -7.39
C VAL A 170 -4.99 6.26 -8.18
N SER A 171 -5.31 7.41 -7.59
CA SER A 171 -5.10 8.72 -8.23
C SER A 171 -3.69 9.26 -8.00
N ASN A 172 -3.15 9.11 -6.78
CA ASN A 172 -1.85 9.65 -6.39
C ASN A 172 -0.70 8.98 -7.14
N SER A 173 -0.79 7.68 -7.42
CA SER A 173 0.22 6.93 -8.16
C SER A 173 0.41 7.46 -9.59
N LYS A 174 -0.65 7.96 -10.22
CA LYS A 174 -0.58 8.60 -11.54
C LYS A 174 0.19 9.91 -11.51
N LEU A 175 0.00 10.71 -10.44
CA LEU A 175 0.73 11.97 -10.24
C LEU A 175 2.18 11.73 -9.82
N ALA A 176 2.44 10.63 -9.12
CA ALA A 176 3.76 10.26 -8.64
C ALA A 176 4.65 9.58 -9.70
N GLY A 177 4.40 9.80 -10.98
CA GLY A 177 5.18 9.27 -12.10
C GLY A 177 4.53 8.11 -12.85
N ASN A 178 3.19 7.98 -12.76
CA ASN A 178 2.44 6.90 -13.40
C ASN A 178 2.96 5.51 -12.99
N VAL A 179 3.04 5.30 -11.69
CA VAL A 179 3.45 4.02 -11.08
C VAL A 179 2.24 3.18 -10.66
N SER A 180 2.47 1.93 -10.30
CA SER A 180 1.39 1.04 -9.82
C SER A 180 0.75 1.57 -8.52
N PRO A 181 -0.56 1.38 -8.32
CA PRO A 181 -1.28 1.90 -7.16
C PRO A 181 -0.97 1.08 -5.90
N GLY A 182 -0.58 1.76 -4.82
CA GLY A 182 -0.34 1.12 -3.53
C GLY A 182 0.59 -0.08 -3.62
N ILE A 183 0.06 -1.22 -3.17
CA ILE A 183 0.73 -2.53 -3.23
C ILE A 183 0.13 -3.43 -4.31
N GLU A 184 -0.79 -2.93 -5.11
CA GLU A 184 -1.50 -3.73 -6.10
C GLU A 184 -0.70 -3.88 -7.40
N PRO A 185 -0.88 -5.02 -8.09
CA PRO A 185 -0.36 -5.17 -9.44
C PRO A 185 -1.01 -4.21 -10.44
N TRP A 186 -0.32 -3.93 -11.53
CA TRP A 186 -0.91 -3.27 -12.68
C TRP A 186 -2.11 -4.07 -13.21
N ALA A 187 -3.24 -3.40 -13.43
CA ALA A 187 -4.42 -4.03 -14.01
C ALA A 187 -4.21 -4.43 -15.47
N ALA A 188 -3.38 -3.67 -16.20
CA ALA A 188 -3.01 -3.86 -17.59
C ALA A 188 -1.71 -3.11 -17.88
N ASN A 189 -0.87 -3.59 -18.81
CA ASN A 189 0.36 -2.92 -19.22
C ASN A 189 0.11 -1.78 -20.22
N VAL A 190 -1.05 -1.76 -20.86
CA VAL A 190 -1.57 -0.64 -21.64
C VAL A 190 -3.09 -0.56 -21.47
N PHE A 191 -3.61 0.64 -21.31
CA PHE A 191 -5.05 0.86 -21.15
C PHE A 191 -5.46 2.25 -21.61
N THR A 192 -6.74 2.40 -21.88
CA THR A 192 -7.34 3.67 -22.25
C THR A 192 -7.88 4.39 -21.01
N GLU A 193 -7.44 5.61 -20.78
CA GLU A 193 -7.91 6.46 -19.70
C GLU A 193 -8.80 7.58 -20.26
N GLN A 194 -10.04 7.66 -19.77
CA GLN A 194 -10.93 8.79 -20.04
C GLN A 194 -10.77 9.87 -18.98
N SER A 195 -10.57 11.11 -19.41
CA SER A 195 -10.56 12.30 -18.55
C SER A 195 -11.45 13.39 -19.13
N ALA A 196 -11.68 14.46 -18.38
CA ALA A 196 -12.39 15.65 -18.88
C ALA A 196 -11.71 16.31 -20.09
N LYS A 197 -10.43 16.03 -20.33
CA LYS A 197 -9.63 16.56 -21.46
C LYS A 197 -9.57 15.62 -22.67
N GLY A 198 -10.17 14.44 -22.59
CA GLY A 198 -10.17 13.45 -23.67
C GLY A 198 -9.77 12.05 -23.23
N THR A 199 -9.57 11.20 -24.22
CA THR A 199 -9.16 9.80 -24.05
C THR A 199 -7.67 9.68 -24.35
N PHE A 200 -6.92 9.07 -23.45
CA PHE A 200 -5.48 8.88 -23.54
C PHE A 200 -5.12 7.41 -23.43
N ILE A 201 -4.17 6.96 -24.22
CA ILE A 201 -3.55 5.65 -24.05
C ILE A 201 -2.45 5.80 -23.02
N ARG A 202 -2.50 4.97 -21.97
CA ARG A 202 -1.47 4.88 -20.94
C ARG A 202 -0.70 3.58 -21.10
N ARG A 203 0.60 3.67 -21.12
CA ARG A 203 1.55 2.55 -21.18
C ARG A 203 2.22 2.37 -19.82
N ASN A 204 2.56 1.14 -19.45
CA ASN A 204 3.38 0.86 -18.28
C ASN A 204 4.82 1.33 -18.56
N PRO A 205 5.35 2.31 -17.81
CA PRO A 205 6.67 2.87 -18.11
C PRO A 205 7.80 1.85 -17.99
N SER A 206 7.72 0.93 -17.02
CA SER A 206 8.73 -0.11 -16.84
C SER A 206 8.79 -1.06 -18.04
N LEU A 207 7.63 -1.42 -18.60
CA LEU A 207 7.58 -2.23 -19.83
C LEU A 207 8.10 -1.45 -21.04
N GLU A 208 7.77 -0.16 -21.16
CA GLU A 208 8.24 0.69 -22.24
C GLU A 208 9.78 0.73 -22.30
N ASN A 209 10.44 0.90 -21.14
CA ASN A 209 11.90 0.83 -21.06
C ASN A 209 12.45 -0.52 -21.53
N VAL A 210 11.85 -1.64 -21.08
CA VAL A 210 12.27 -2.98 -21.52
C VAL A 210 12.13 -3.16 -23.03
N LEU A 211 11.03 -2.70 -23.60
CA LEU A 211 10.81 -2.76 -25.06
C LEU A 211 11.82 -1.89 -25.83
N GLU A 212 12.19 -0.72 -25.30
CA GLU A 212 13.21 0.15 -25.86
C GLU A 212 14.59 -0.51 -25.84
N ASP A 213 15.00 -1.00 -24.69
CA ASP A 213 16.32 -1.65 -24.49
C ASP A 213 16.51 -2.86 -25.42
N ASN A 214 15.43 -3.54 -25.79
CA ASN A 214 15.44 -4.67 -26.71
C ASN A 214 15.14 -4.30 -28.18
N GLY A 215 14.95 -3.02 -28.49
CA GLY A 215 14.71 -2.55 -29.86
C GLY A 215 13.34 -2.96 -30.44
N ILE A 216 12.38 -3.30 -29.58
CA ILE A 216 11.03 -3.77 -29.94
C ILE A 216 9.90 -2.82 -29.48
N ASN A 217 10.23 -1.61 -29.03
CA ASN A 217 9.25 -0.59 -28.66
C ASN A 217 8.57 -0.01 -29.90
N THR A 218 7.65 -0.75 -30.48
CA THR A 218 6.91 -0.38 -31.69
C THR A 218 5.43 -0.24 -31.43
N GLU A 219 4.76 0.62 -32.19
CA GLU A 219 3.30 0.76 -32.11
C GLU A 219 2.56 -0.57 -32.36
N LYS A 220 3.11 -1.42 -33.25
CA LYS A 220 2.57 -2.77 -33.49
C LYS A 220 2.51 -3.60 -32.22
N VAL A 221 3.59 -3.65 -31.44
CA VAL A 221 3.66 -4.39 -30.18
C VAL A 221 2.66 -3.85 -29.16
N TRP A 222 2.55 -2.54 -29.02
CA TRP A 222 1.57 -1.91 -28.12
C TRP A 222 0.12 -2.18 -28.53
N GLN A 223 -0.18 -2.21 -29.82
CA GLN A 223 -1.52 -2.58 -30.31
C GLN A 223 -1.84 -4.05 -30.02
N GLN A 224 -0.88 -4.95 -30.15
CA GLN A 224 -1.06 -6.36 -29.77
C GLN A 224 -1.34 -6.49 -28.28
N ILE A 225 -0.55 -5.84 -27.41
CA ILE A 225 -0.77 -5.82 -25.95
C ILE A 225 -2.15 -5.26 -25.60
N LEU A 226 -2.56 -4.15 -26.25
CA LEU A 226 -3.87 -3.55 -26.05
C LEU A 226 -5.02 -4.49 -26.47
N ALA A 227 -4.87 -5.16 -27.60
CA ALA A 227 -5.85 -6.12 -28.11
C ALA A 227 -5.99 -7.36 -27.19
N ASP A 228 -4.90 -7.72 -26.49
CA ASP A 228 -4.89 -8.80 -25.49
C ASP A 228 -5.25 -8.30 -24.06
N GLY A 229 -5.99 -7.20 -23.97
CA GLY A 229 -6.46 -6.64 -22.69
C GLY A 229 -5.36 -6.11 -21.78
N GLY A 230 -4.21 -5.76 -22.34
CA GLY A 230 -3.03 -5.27 -21.61
C GLY A 230 -2.08 -6.37 -21.14
N SER A 231 -2.31 -7.63 -21.52
CA SER A 231 -1.44 -8.77 -21.25
C SER A 231 -0.23 -8.79 -22.18
N VAL A 232 0.90 -9.30 -21.70
CA VAL A 232 2.10 -9.57 -22.50
C VAL A 232 2.27 -11.08 -22.81
N GLN A 233 1.37 -11.93 -22.32
CA GLN A 233 1.57 -13.38 -22.35
C GLN A 233 1.60 -13.95 -23.78
N ASN A 234 0.82 -13.37 -24.70
CA ASN A 234 0.69 -13.85 -26.08
C ASN A 234 1.54 -13.03 -27.08
N ILE A 235 2.45 -12.19 -26.63
CA ILE A 235 3.32 -11.36 -27.50
C ILE A 235 4.56 -12.17 -27.86
N GLU A 236 4.69 -12.55 -29.12
CA GLU A 236 5.78 -13.42 -29.62
C GLU A 236 7.14 -12.75 -29.48
N GLU A 237 7.23 -11.45 -29.75
CA GLU A 237 8.44 -10.63 -29.64
C GLU A 237 9.05 -10.64 -28.22
N LEU A 238 8.31 -11.07 -27.21
CA LEU A 238 8.74 -11.15 -25.80
C LEU A 238 9.11 -12.56 -25.33
N ASN A 239 9.08 -13.58 -26.19
CA ASN A 239 9.30 -14.97 -25.76
C ASN A 239 10.70 -15.22 -25.19
N ASP A 240 11.71 -14.58 -25.77
CA ASP A 240 13.13 -14.78 -25.41
C ASP A 240 13.73 -13.57 -24.66
N VAL A 241 12.89 -12.63 -24.24
CA VAL A 241 13.35 -11.45 -23.48
C VAL A 241 13.44 -11.82 -22.01
N LEU A 242 14.63 -11.68 -21.46
CA LEU A 242 14.96 -11.93 -20.06
C LEU A 242 15.36 -10.61 -19.38
N MET A 243 15.18 -10.53 -18.06
CA MET A 243 15.53 -9.35 -17.29
C MET A 243 15.91 -9.66 -15.84
N GLY A 244 16.55 -8.69 -15.20
CA GLY A 244 17.04 -8.82 -13.82
C GLY A 244 18.30 -9.71 -13.73
N ASP A 245 18.80 -9.85 -12.51
CA ASP A 245 20.05 -10.58 -12.21
C ASP A 245 19.91 -12.11 -12.38
N TRP A 246 18.68 -12.61 -12.56
CA TRP A 246 18.35 -14.03 -12.60
C TRP A 246 17.82 -14.50 -13.96
N ASP A 247 17.99 -13.68 -15.02
CA ASP A 247 17.45 -13.96 -16.36
C ASP A 247 15.97 -14.34 -16.34
N GLU A 248 15.17 -13.58 -15.57
CA GLU A 248 13.75 -13.88 -15.42
C GLU A 248 12.98 -13.54 -16.72
N PRO A 249 12.12 -14.42 -17.23
CA PRO A 249 11.31 -14.11 -18.39
C PRO A 249 10.44 -12.86 -18.17
N VAL A 250 10.54 -11.90 -19.06
CA VAL A 250 9.79 -10.63 -18.98
C VAL A 250 8.29 -10.86 -18.81
N LYS A 251 7.75 -11.90 -19.41
CA LYS A 251 6.34 -12.28 -19.28
C LYS A 251 5.91 -12.62 -17.85
N ASN A 252 6.82 -13.16 -17.03
CA ASN A 252 6.54 -13.43 -15.63
C ASN A 252 6.51 -12.14 -14.80
N VAL A 253 7.41 -11.20 -15.13
CA VAL A 253 7.55 -9.91 -14.43
C VAL A 253 6.39 -8.97 -14.73
N PHE A 254 5.88 -8.99 -15.96
CA PHE A 254 4.79 -8.10 -16.41
C PHE A 254 3.41 -8.74 -16.46
N LYS A 255 3.19 -9.79 -15.65
CA LYS A 255 1.83 -10.31 -15.42
C LYS A 255 0.91 -9.21 -14.92
N THR A 256 -0.29 -9.15 -15.45
CA THR A 256 -1.34 -8.26 -14.98
C THR A 256 -1.99 -8.77 -13.70
N PHE A 257 -2.76 -7.95 -13.01
CA PHE A 257 -3.44 -8.29 -11.77
C PHE A 257 -4.27 -9.59 -11.87
N LYS A 258 -4.94 -9.81 -13.00
CA LYS A 258 -5.78 -10.99 -13.22
C LYS A 258 -4.97 -12.27 -13.46
N GLU A 259 -3.75 -12.14 -13.95
CA GLU A 259 -2.85 -13.26 -14.26
C GLU A 259 -2.04 -13.72 -13.04
N ILE A 260 -1.88 -12.86 -12.06
CA ILE A 260 -1.18 -13.17 -10.81
C ILE A 260 -2.04 -14.07 -9.92
N ASN A 261 -1.42 -15.08 -9.31
CA ASN A 261 -2.08 -15.95 -8.36
C ASN A 261 -2.54 -15.16 -7.12
N GLN A 262 -3.84 -15.09 -6.89
CA GLN A 262 -4.43 -14.30 -5.80
C GLN A 262 -4.01 -14.78 -4.39
N LEU A 263 -3.58 -16.03 -4.24
CA LEU A 263 -2.98 -16.50 -3.00
C LEU A 263 -1.66 -15.80 -2.69
N GLU A 264 -0.91 -15.42 -3.72
CA GLU A 264 0.37 -14.73 -3.54
C GLU A 264 0.17 -13.28 -3.06
N LEU A 265 -0.88 -12.60 -3.57
CA LEU A 265 -1.29 -11.29 -3.03
C LEU A 265 -1.61 -11.38 -1.53
N VAL A 266 -2.38 -12.40 -1.15
CA VAL A 266 -2.75 -12.63 0.26
C VAL A 266 -1.51 -12.94 1.10
N ARG A 267 -0.58 -13.77 0.63
CA ARG A 267 0.67 -14.08 1.36
C ARG A 267 1.52 -12.82 1.57
N GLN A 268 1.73 -12.04 0.53
CA GLN A 268 2.46 -10.78 0.65
C GLN A 268 1.77 -9.78 1.59
N ALA A 269 0.42 -9.70 1.53
CA ALA A 269 -0.35 -8.87 2.47
C ALA A 269 -0.15 -9.34 3.92
N GLY A 270 -0.19 -10.64 4.19
CA GLY A 270 0.08 -11.21 5.51
C GLY A 270 1.50 -10.92 6.01
N ILE A 271 2.50 -10.98 5.11
CA ILE A 271 3.88 -10.60 5.45
C ILE A 271 3.96 -9.11 5.81
N ARG A 272 3.32 -8.22 5.03
CA ARG A 272 3.30 -6.79 5.30
C ARG A 272 2.58 -6.46 6.60
N GLN A 273 1.48 -7.16 6.90
CA GLN A 273 0.68 -6.88 8.08
C GLN A 273 1.48 -6.99 9.39
N GLN A 274 2.56 -7.77 9.42
CA GLN A 274 3.47 -7.84 10.58
C GLN A 274 4.20 -6.52 10.86
N TYR A 275 4.24 -5.62 9.88
CA TYR A 275 4.91 -4.31 9.95
C TYR A 275 3.91 -3.14 9.93
N ILE A 276 2.62 -3.41 9.75
CA ILE A 276 1.55 -2.41 9.66
C ILE A 276 0.68 -2.51 10.91
N ASP A 277 0.50 -1.40 11.59
CA ASP A 277 -0.27 -1.34 12.84
C ASP A 277 -1.75 -0.98 12.65
N GLN A 278 -2.12 -0.49 11.48
CA GLN A 278 -3.52 -0.43 11.03
C GLN A 278 -3.81 -1.60 10.07
N SER A 279 -4.20 -1.34 8.82
CA SER A 279 -4.52 -2.38 7.85
C SER A 279 -3.98 -2.08 6.45
N VAL A 280 -4.18 -3.02 5.56
CA VAL A 280 -3.77 -2.96 4.16
C VAL A 280 -5.02 -2.97 3.29
N SER A 281 -5.20 -1.94 2.45
CA SER A 281 -6.21 -2.00 1.39
C SER A 281 -5.77 -3.06 0.38
N LEU A 282 -6.58 -4.10 0.20
CA LEU A 282 -6.28 -5.22 -0.68
C LEU A 282 -7.50 -5.58 -1.52
N ASN A 283 -7.38 -5.43 -2.83
CA ASN A 283 -8.33 -5.97 -3.79
C ASN A 283 -7.88 -7.37 -4.25
N LEU A 284 -8.84 -8.18 -4.64
CA LEU A 284 -8.63 -9.51 -5.20
C LEU A 284 -9.38 -9.61 -6.53
N ALA A 285 -8.74 -10.17 -7.54
CA ALA A 285 -9.34 -10.37 -8.85
C ALA A 285 -9.77 -11.82 -9.02
N PHE A 286 -11.05 -12.03 -9.33
CA PHE A 286 -11.59 -13.35 -9.65
C PHE A 286 -12.22 -13.32 -11.04
N PRO A 287 -11.99 -14.34 -11.89
CA PRO A 287 -12.74 -14.50 -13.12
C PRO A 287 -14.23 -14.77 -12.81
N SER A 288 -15.12 -14.45 -13.73
CA SER A 288 -16.57 -14.60 -13.54
C SER A 288 -17.01 -16.03 -13.23
N GLU A 289 -16.23 -17.00 -13.71
CA GLU A 289 -16.43 -18.46 -13.52
C GLU A 289 -15.75 -19.00 -12.24
N ALA A 290 -15.15 -18.13 -11.41
CA ALA A 290 -14.48 -18.56 -10.19
C ALA A 290 -15.44 -19.32 -9.26
N THR A 291 -15.03 -20.51 -8.83
CA THR A 291 -15.87 -21.33 -7.95
C THR A 291 -15.95 -20.73 -6.54
N PRO A 292 -17.10 -20.85 -5.84
CA PRO A 292 -17.22 -20.45 -4.44
C PRO A 292 -16.16 -21.10 -3.54
N LYS A 293 -15.75 -22.33 -3.85
CA LYS A 293 -14.69 -23.05 -3.13
C LYS A 293 -13.34 -22.34 -3.26
N TRP A 294 -12.99 -21.83 -4.43
CA TRP A 294 -11.75 -21.08 -4.66
C TRP A 294 -11.77 -19.73 -3.94
N ILE A 295 -12.87 -18.98 -4.06
CA ILE A 295 -13.07 -17.71 -3.36
C ILE A 295 -12.94 -17.90 -1.85
N ASN A 296 -13.63 -18.93 -1.30
CA ASN A 296 -13.53 -19.25 0.12
C ASN A 296 -12.10 -19.63 0.55
N LYS A 297 -11.37 -20.40 -0.26
CA LYS A 297 -9.97 -20.79 0.02
C LYS A 297 -9.09 -19.53 0.21
N ILE A 298 -9.23 -18.56 -0.68
CA ILE A 298 -8.46 -17.29 -0.61
C ILE A 298 -8.80 -16.48 0.64
N HIS A 299 -10.09 -16.35 0.96
CA HIS A 299 -10.53 -15.63 2.16
C HIS A 299 -10.09 -16.34 3.45
N MET A 300 -10.13 -17.68 3.47
CA MET A 300 -9.64 -18.45 4.60
C MET A 300 -8.12 -18.33 4.77
N GLU A 301 -7.38 -18.25 3.67
CA GLU A 301 -5.94 -18.00 3.73
C GLU A 301 -5.67 -16.59 4.30
N ALA A 302 -6.38 -15.56 3.82
CA ALA A 302 -6.26 -14.22 4.37
C ALA A 302 -6.57 -14.15 5.87
N TRP A 303 -7.60 -14.89 6.32
CA TRP A 303 -7.93 -14.97 7.74
C TRP A 303 -6.83 -15.65 8.58
N LYS A 304 -6.18 -16.69 8.04
CA LYS A 304 -5.08 -17.40 8.73
C LYS A 304 -3.82 -16.56 8.83
N GLN A 305 -3.56 -15.70 7.84
CA GLN A 305 -2.40 -14.83 7.81
C GLN A 305 -2.51 -13.64 8.80
N GLY A 306 -3.69 -13.38 9.36
CA GLY A 306 -3.97 -12.29 10.30
C GLY A 306 -4.48 -11.06 9.60
#